data_53eea6dc241083cafc0d949fc1e652b0
#
_entry.id   53eea6dc241083cafc0d949fc1e652b0
#
_cell.length_a   1.000
_cell.length_b   1.000
_cell.length_c   1.000
_cell.angle_alpha   90.00
_cell.angle_beta   90.00
_cell.angle_gamma   90.00
#
_symmetry.space_group_name_H-M   'P 1'
#
loop_
_entity.id
_entity.type
_entity.pdbx_description
1 polymer ?
#
loop_
_entity_poly.entity_id
_entity_poly.type
_entity_poly.pdbx_seq_one_letter_code
_entity_poly.pdbx_strand_id
1 'polypeptide(L)'
;MKTFIRVVELWVPDRTRTRLEFGGCLCSEEYSEFKAVSENVLIAYDEGLPGKAWAAGHPVILTEFANSYFKRTDEAIEAGLTCGVALPVFAGEFLMAVMVLFCGDDEKHVGAIELWHNDPEKSHEMGLVDGYYGTADMFEFNSRHTKFPRGFGLPGRAWKAGMPLIIKDLHNARSFLRWEEASEIGINCGVGIPYTTPPDQTWVMTFLSAQATPIARRFEIWVPNPARAELVFQAGDCSKNADLASLYASKTIRKGEGSIGGAWATGMPAINEHLKVDESIAAQLARAAGMNQIVVLPVIENALLKAVLAWYL
;
A
#
# COMPACT_ATOMS: atom_id res chain seq x y z
N MET A 1 -4.54 6.59 18.14
CA MET A 1 -5.55 6.53 17.05
C MET A 1 -5.25 5.28 16.26
N LYS A 2 -6.21 4.37 16.14
CA LYS A 2 -6.03 3.14 15.36
C LYS A 2 -6.07 3.51 13.87
N THR A 3 -5.24 2.87 13.06
CA THR A 3 -5.22 3.00 11.61
C THR A 3 -6.13 1.95 10.95
N PHE A 4 -6.50 2.14 9.70
CA PHE A 4 -7.29 1.17 8.92
C PHE A 4 -6.52 -0.16 8.76
N ILE A 5 -5.20 -0.09 8.52
CA ILE A 5 -4.31 -1.25 8.49
C ILE A 5 -3.92 -1.61 9.92
N ARG A 6 -4.02 -2.89 10.27
CA ARG A 6 -3.75 -3.45 11.60
C ARG A 6 -2.42 -4.15 11.70
N VAL A 7 -2.10 -4.96 10.69
CA VAL A 7 -0.89 -5.76 10.60
C VAL A 7 -0.27 -5.55 9.23
N VAL A 8 1.05 -5.38 9.20
CA VAL A 8 1.84 -5.38 7.98
C VAL A 8 2.89 -6.47 8.09
N GLU A 9 2.90 -7.39 7.14
CA GLU A 9 3.91 -8.44 7.05
C GLU A 9 4.78 -8.26 5.81
N LEU A 10 6.02 -8.65 5.93
CA LEU A 10 6.96 -8.76 4.83
C LEU A 10 7.32 -10.23 4.60
N TRP A 11 7.11 -10.70 3.39
CA TRP A 11 7.47 -12.04 2.95
C TRP A 11 8.56 -11.95 1.90
N VAL A 12 9.67 -12.65 2.11
CA VAL A 12 10.84 -12.56 1.23
C VAL A 12 11.16 -13.93 0.63
N PRO A 13 11.64 -14.00 -0.62
CA PRO A 13 12.09 -15.25 -1.19
C PRO A 13 13.22 -15.89 -0.35
N ASP A 14 13.11 -17.18 -0.08
CA ASP A 14 14.18 -17.97 0.53
C ASP A 14 15.44 -18.00 -0.36
N ARG A 15 16.53 -18.56 0.15
CA ARG A 15 17.80 -18.65 -0.59
C ARG A 15 17.68 -19.39 -1.91
N THR A 16 16.74 -20.33 -2.01
CA THR A 16 16.49 -21.13 -3.22
C THR A 16 15.52 -20.45 -4.18
N ARG A 17 14.85 -19.39 -3.75
CA ARG A 17 13.78 -18.67 -4.47
C ARG A 17 12.60 -19.56 -4.88
N THR A 18 12.35 -20.62 -4.12
CA THR A 18 11.23 -21.54 -4.37
C THR A 18 10.06 -21.31 -3.41
N ARG A 19 10.32 -20.63 -2.30
CA ARG A 19 9.33 -20.32 -1.25
C ARG A 19 9.56 -18.91 -0.72
N LEU A 20 8.53 -18.39 -0.06
CA LEU A 20 8.60 -17.18 0.74
C LEU A 20 8.76 -17.56 2.20
N GLU A 21 9.67 -16.91 2.89
CA GLU A 21 9.85 -16.94 4.34
C GLU A 21 9.43 -15.61 4.96
N PHE A 22 9.11 -15.65 6.24
CA PHE A 22 8.73 -14.45 6.98
C PHE A 22 9.92 -13.53 7.15
N GLY A 23 9.79 -12.29 6.64
CA GLY A 23 10.84 -11.26 6.68
C GLY A 23 10.63 -10.20 7.75
N GLY A 24 9.47 -10.17 8.40
CA GLY A 24 9.16 -9.21 9.46
C GLY A 24 7.68 -8.82 9.52
N CYS A 25 7.29 -8.19 10.61
CA CYS A 25 5.93 -7.74 10.85
C CYS A 25 5.91 -6.40 11.59
N LEU A 26 4.96 -5.55 11.25
CA LEU A 26 4.58 -4.39 12.03
C LEU A 26 3.16 -4.60 12.54
N CYS A 27 3.01 -4.76 13.85
CA CYS A 27 1.73 -4.95 14.50
C CYS A 27 1.80 -4.51 15.97
N SER A 28 0.64 -4.31 16.60
CA SER A 28 0.55 -4.13 18.05
C SER A 28 0.60 -5.49 18.79
N GLU A 29 0.80 -5.45 20.10
CA GLU A 29 0.87 -6.66 20.95
C GLU A 29 -0.38 -7.55 20.84
N GLU A 30 -1.53 -6.98 20.54
CA GLU A 30 -2.78 -7.73 20.36
C GLU A 30 -2.73 -8.73 19.20
N TYR A 31 -1.78 -8.58 18.25
CA TYR A 31 -1.57 -9.49 17.11
C TYR A 31 -0.34 -10.39 17.27
N SER A 32 0.20 -10.52 18.49
CA SER A 32 1.43 -11.29 18.74
C SER A 32 1.29 -12.78 18.42
N GLU A 33 0.13 -13.38 18.67
CA GLU A 33 -0.14 -14.79 18.35
C GLU A 33 -0.20 -15.00 16.82
N PHE A 34 -0.90 -14.13 16.10
CA PHE A 34 -0.92 -14.15 14.64
C PHE A 34 0.48 -14.02 14.04
N LYS A 35 1.31 -13.11 14.58
CA LYS A 35 2.72 -12.95 14.19
C LYS A 35 3.52 -14.22 14.46
N ALA A 36 3.38 -14.83 15.63
CA ALA A 36 4.15 -16.02 16.03
C ALA A 36 3.88 -17.22 15.10
N VAL A 37 2.64 -17.37 14.63
CA VAL A 37 2.33 -18.40 13.62
C VAL A 37 2.97 -18.06 12.29
N SER A 38 2.95 -16.78 11.87
CA SER A 38 3.55 -16.33 10.63
C SER A 38 5.05 -16.63 10.53
N GLU A 39 5.78 -16.50 11.63
CA GLU A 39 7.23 -16.75 11.71
C GLU A 39 7.63 -18.19 11.38
N ASN A 40 6.68 -19.13 11.48
CA ASN A 40 6.91 -20.57 11.28
C ASN A 40 6.34 -21.10 9.95
N VAL A 41 5.75 -20.22 9.11
CA VAL A 41 5.14 -20.62 7.85
C VAL A 41 6.10 -20.36 6.68
N LEU A 42 6.21 -21.35 5.79
CA LEU A 42 6.80 -21.21 4.48
C LEU A 42 5.68 -21.24 3.42
N ILE A 43 5.74 -20.33 2.46
CA ILE A 43 4.71 -20.18 1.44
C ILE A 43 5.32 -20.46 0.07
N ALA A 44 4.77 -21.44 -0.66
CA ALA A 44 5.22 -21.76 -1.99
C ALA A 44 4.61 -20.80 -3.04
N TYR A 45 5.14 -20.85 -4.26
CA TYR A 45 4.56 -20.19 -5.42
C TYR A 45 3.09 -20.62 -5.60
N ASP A 46 2.19 -19.67 -5.85
CA ASP A 46 0.73 -19.86 -5.99
C ASP A 46 0.02 -20.38 -4.72
N GLU A 47 0.65 -20.33 -3.56
CA GLU A 47 0.13 -20.84 -2.29
C GLU A 47 -0.15 -19.68 -1.31
N GLY A 48 -1.27 -19.72 -0.58
CA GLY A 48 -1.65 -18.68 0.36
C GLY A 48 -1.73 -17.29 -0.29
N LEU A 49 -1.99 -16.26 0.48
CA LEU A 49 -2.15 -14.91 -0.06
C LEU A 49 -0.85 -14.33 -0.68
N PRO A 50 0.33 -14.42 -0.02
CA PRO A 50 1.57 -13.95 -0.63
C PRO A 50 1.98 -14.71 -1.89
N GLY A 51 1.82 -16.05 -1.91
CA GLY A 51 2.16 -16.87 -3.08
C GLY A 51 1.23 -16.64 -4.26
N LYS A 52 -0.06 -16.35 -4.00
CA LYS A 52 -1.02 -15.94 -5.04
C LYS A 52 -0.61 -14.62 -5.69
N ALA A 53 -0.20 -13.62 -4.91
CA ALA A 53 0.29 -12.35 -5.46
C ALA A 53 1.59 -12.52 -6.24
N TRP A 54 2.48 -13.41 -5.78
CA TRP A 54 3.68 -13.79 -6.52
C TRP A 54 3.36 -14.39 -7.89
N ALA A 55 2.43 -15.35 -7.93
CA ALA A 55 2.01 -16.01 -9.17
C ALA A 55 1.27 -15.06 -10.12
N ALA A 56 0.42 -14.19 -9.59
CA ALA A 56 -0.35 -13.22 -10.36
C ALA A 56 0.53 -12.11 -10.97
N GLY A 57 1.66 -11.77 -10.32
CA GLY A 57 2.50 -10.65 -10.73
C GLY A 57 1.91 -9.26 -10.43
N HIS A 58 0.75 -9.19 -9.78
CA HIS A 58 0.05 -7.97 -9.41
C HIS A 58 -0.56 -8.10 -8.01
N PRO A 59 -1.06 -7.00 -7.40
CA PRO A 59 -1.72 -7.05 -6.11
C PRO A 59 -2.92 -8.01 -6.09
N VAL A 60 -3.16 -8.63 -4.93
CA VAL A 60 -4.28 -9.54 -4.68
C VAL A 60 -4.97 -9.11 -3.40
N ILE A 61 -6.30 -9.03 -3.44
CA ILE A 61 -7.16 -8.78 -2.28
C ILE A 61 -7.83 -10.09 -1.88
N LEU A 62 -7.93 -10.35 -0.58
CA LEU A 62 -8.68 -11.46 -0.01
C LEU A 62 -9.62 -10.90 1.05
N THR A 63 -10.91 -10.92 0.78
CA THR A 63 -11.96 -10.32 1.61
C THR A 63 -12.60 -11.30 2.59
N GLU A 64 -12.31 -12.60 2.45
CA GLU A 64 -12.82 -13.66 3.32
C GLU A 64 -11.72 -14.71 3.55
N PHE A 65 -11.37 -14.94 4.80
CA PHE A 65 -10.36 -15.95 5.15
C PHE A 65 -10.95 -17.35 5.26
N ALA A 66 -12.18 -17.47 5.75
CA ALA A 66 -12.85 -18.76 5.90
C ALA A 66 -13.07 -19.42 4.53
N ASN A 67 -12.85 -20.74 4.45
CA ASN A 67 -13.02 -21.52 3.22
C ASN A 67 -12.22 -21.03 2.00
N SER A 68 -11.15 -20.29 2.23
CA SER A 68 -10.28 -19.73 1.19
C SER A 68 -8.94 -20.47 1.12
N TYR A 69 -8.05 -19.98 0.27
CA TYR A 69 -6.66 -20.45 0.20
C TYR A 69 -5.75 -19.85 1.29
N PHE A 70 -6.29 -19.08 2.24
CA PHE A 70 -5.50 -18.48 3.31
C PHE A 70 -5.01 -19.53 4.28
N LYS A 71 -3.72 -19.46 4.65
CA LYS A 71 -3.08 -20.53 5.44
C LYS A 71 -3.26 -20.43 6.95
N ARG A 72 -3.60 -19.25 7.45
CA ARG A 72 -3.68 -18.92 8.88
C ARG A 72 -5.09 -18.39 9.20
N THR A 73 -6.09 -19.15 8.72
CA THR A 73 -7.50 -18.73 8.78
C THR A 73 -7.99 -18.56 10.21
N ASP A 74 -7.73 -19.57 11.06
CA ASP A 74 -8.21 -19.57 12.45
C ASP A 74 -7.57 -18.41 13.23
N GLU A 75 -6.26 -18.23 13.10
CA GLU A 75 -5.52 -17.17 13.77
C GLU A 75 -5.90 -15.77 13.27
N ALA A 76 -6.22 -15.61 11.99
CA ALA A 76 -6.71 -14.33 11.45
C ALA A 76 -8.09 -13.98 11.99
N ILE A 77 -8.99 -14.96 12.07
CA ILE A 77 -10.35 -14.78 12.60
C ILE A 77 -10.29 -14.47 14.11
N GLU A 78 -9.48 -15.21 14.88
CA GLU A 78 -9.27 -14.96 16.31
C GLU A 78 -8.67 -13.57 16.57
N ALA A 79 -7.80 -13.10 15.69
CA ALA A 79 -7.23 -11.75 15.72
C ALA A 79 -8.21 -10.66 15.24
N GLY A 80 -9.43 -11.00 14.78
CA GLY A 80 -10.41 -10.06 14.26
C GLY A 80 -9.99 -9.38 12.97
N LEU A 81 -9.15 -10.05 12.17
CA LEU A 81 -8.76 -9.59 10.84
C LEU A 81 -9.84 -9.99 9.82
N THR A 82 -10.17 -9.10 8.89
CA THR A 82 -11.29 -9.26 7.96
C THR A 82 -10.89 -9.21 6.50
N CYS A 83 -9.74 -8.61 6.19
CA CYS A 83 -9.23 -8.50 4.83
C CYS A 83 -7.72 -8.58 4.81
N GLY A 84 -7.17 -9.22 3.79
CA GLY A 84 -5.74 -9.25 3.47
C GLY A 84 -5.46 -8.71 2.07
N VAL A 85 -4.42 -7.90 1.94
CA VAL A 85 -3.98 -7.34 0.66
C VAL A 85 -2.51 -7.64 0.47
N ALA A 86 -2.16 -8.39 -0.56
CA ALA A 86 -0.78 -8.70 -0.90
C ALA A 86 -0.29 -7.82 -2.06
N LEU A 87 0.83 -7.16 -1.83
CA LEU A 87 1.50 -6.24 -2.75
C LEU A 87 2.85 -6.84 -3.15
N PRO A 88 2.98 -7.49 -4.32
CA PRO A 88 4.26 -8.03 -4.76
C PRO A 88 5.16 -6.90 -5.27
N VAL A 89 6.44 -6.99 -4.97
CA VAL A 89 7.48 -6.07 -5.46
C VAL A 89 8.44 -6.83 -6.34
N PHE A 90 8.54 -6.43 -7.59
CA PHE A 90 9.41 -7.03 -8.57
C PHE A 90 10.53 -6.09 -9.01
N ALA A 91 11.70 -6.66 -9.30
CA ALA A 91 12.77 -6.01 -10.03
C ALA A 91 12.97 -6.76 -11.37
N GLY A 92 12.32 -6.27 -12.43
CA GLY A 92 12.14 -7.03 -13.65
C GLY A 92 11.25 -8.25 -13.41
N GLU A 93 11.72 -9.44 -13.74
CA GLU A 93 10.99 -10.71 -13.52
C GLU A 93 11.24 -11.32 -12.13
N PHE A 94 12.16 -10.74 -11.35
CA PHE A 94 12.54 -11.29 -10.04
C PHE A 94 11.65 -10.71 -8.94
N LEU A 95 10.93 -11.58 -8.23
CA LEU A 95 10.25 -11.18 -7.00
C LEU A 95 11.30 -10.78 -5.95
N MET A 96 11.18 -9.57 -5.43
CA MET A 96 11.99 -9.06 -4.33
C MET A 96 11.36 -9.37 -2.99
N ALA A 97 10.07 -9.14 -2.86
CA ALA A 97 9.29 -9.44 -1.66
C ALA A 97 7.78 -9.34 -1.96
N VAL A 98 6.95 -9.82 -1.03
CA VAL A 98 5.52 -9.54 -0.98
C VAL A 98 5.23 -8.85 0.36
N MET A 99 4.67 -7.65 0.31
CA MET A 99 4.13 -6.97 1.48
C MET A 99 2.66 -7.34 1.63
N VAL A 100 2.26 -7.77 2.82
CA VAL A 100 0.86 -8.10 3.11
C VAL A 100 0.33 -7.15 4.16
N LEU A 101 -0.81 -6.54 3.87
CA LEU A 101 -1.52 -5.63 4.76
C LEU A 101 -2.81 -6.33 5.22
N PHE A 102 -3.09 -6.29 6.51
CA PHE A 102 -4.34 -6.82 7.06
C PHE A 102 -5.16 -5.70 7.70
N CYS A 103 -6.46 -5.73 7.42
CA CYS A 103 -7.46 -4.82 7.99
C CYS A 103 -8.38 -5.57 8.96
N GLY A 104 -9.08 -4.83 9.80
CA GLY A 104 -10.05 -5.36 10.75
C GLY A 104 -10.82 -4.24 11.47
N ASP A 105 -11.84 -4.62 12.27
CA ASP A 105 -12.69 -3.71 13.04
C ASP A 105 -13.50 -2.75 12.14
N ASP A 106 -14.18 -3.31 11.16
CA ASP A 106 -14.87 -2.61 10.07
C ASP A 106 -16.03 -1.72 10.55
N GLU A 107 -16.63 -2.03 11.70
CA GLU A 107 -17.69 -1.20 12.30
C GLU A 107 -17.19 0.18 12.74
N LYS A 108 -15.90 0.31 13.04
CA LYS A 108 -15.28 1.55 13.55
C LYS A 108 -14.36 2.23 12.56
N HIS A 109 -13.99 1.55 11.46
CA HIS A 109 -13.02 2.02 10.51
C HIS A 109 -13.62 2.12 9.11
N VAL A 110 -13.85 3.35 8.68
CA VAL A 110 -14.39 3.64 7.35
C VAL A 110 -13.26 3.76 6.36
N GLY A 111 -13.27 2.89 5.37
CA GLY A 111 -12.30 2.86 4.30
C GLY A 111 -12.67 1.88 3.21
N ALA A 112 -11.98 1.95 2.07
CA ALA A 112 -12.08 0.98 1.00
C ALA A 112 -10.70 0.72 0.40
N ILE A 113 -10.47 -0.52 0.00
CA ILE A 113 -9.29 -0.94 -0.75
C ILE A 113 -9.80 -1.51 -2.06
N GLU A 114 -9.31 -1.02 -3.19
CA GLU A 114 -9.82 -1.39 -4.50
C GLU A 114 -8.67 -1.75 -5.44
N LEU A 115 -8.84 -2.79 -6.23
CA LEU A 115 -7.95 -3.19 -7.31
C LEU A 115 -8.62 -2.91 -8.65
N TRP A 116 -8.06 -1.97 -9.39
CA TRP A 116 -8.50 -1.56 -10.71
C TRP A 116 -7.57 -2.10 -11.78
N HIS A 117 -8.12 -2.51 -12.92
CA HIS A 117 -7.35 -3.08 -14.02
C HIS A 117 -7.75 -2.50 -15.36
N ASN A 118 -6.76 -2.28 -16.21
CA ASN A 118 -6.91 -2.00 -17.62
C ASN A 118 -6.14 -3.03 -18.44
N ASP A 119 -6.87 -3.67 -19.33
CA ASP A 119 -6.32 -4.46 -20.43
C ASP A 119 -6.52 -3.64 -21.72
N PRO A 120 -5.47 -3.10 -22.33
CA PRO A 120 -5.60 -2.19 -23.48
C PRO A 120 -6.16 -2.88 -24.72
N GLU A 121 -6.10 -4.21 -24.81
CA GLU A 121 -6.72 -4.97 -25.88
C GLU A 121 -8.24 -5.07 -25.75
N LYS A 122 -8.77 -4.91 -24.55
CA LYS A 122 -10.21 -5.05 -24.24
C LYS A 122 -10.92 -3.73 -24.00
N SER A 123 -10.24 -2.72 -23.44
CA SER A 123 -10.87 -1.47 -23.03
C SER A 123 -9.90 -0.30 -22.98
N HIS A 124 -10.42 0.89 -23.23
CA HIS A 124 -9.70 2.15 -22.99
C HIS A 124 -9.90 2.68 -21.56
N GLU A 125 -10.65 1.97 -20.72
CA GLU A 125 -10.97 2.34 -19.36
C GLU A 125 -10.57 1.23 -18.38
N MET A 126 -10.26 1.62 -17.15
CA MET A 126 -10.08 0.69 -16.04
C MET A 126 -11.43 0.28 -15.47
N GLY A 127 -11.60 -1.02 -15.18
CA GLY A 127 -12.69 -1.57 -14.40
C GLY A 127 -12.22 -2.05 -13.03
N LEU A 128 -13.14 -2.12 -12.07
CA LEU A 128 -12.89 -2.76 -10.78
C LEU A 128 -12.75 -4.27 -10.99
N VAL A 129 -11.71 -4.85 -10.43
CA VAL A 129 -11.47 -6.31 -10.42
C VAL A 129 -11.92 -6.88 -9.10
N ASP A 130 -11.47 -6.26 -8.00
CA ASP A 130 -11.78 -6.69 -6.65
C ASP A 130 -11.73 -5.49 -5.69
N GLY A 131 -12.34 -5.62 -4.52
CA GLY A 131 -12.35 -4.56 -3.53
C GLY A 131 -12.89 -5.00 -2.18
N TYR A 132 -12.43 -4.32 -1.14
CA TYR A 132 -12.88 -4.46 0.22
C TYR A 132 -13.44 -3.13 0.72
N TYR A 133 -14.65 -3.16 1.25
CA TYR A 133 -15.42 -1.94 1.57
C TYR A 133 -15.94 -1.91 3.01
N GLY A 134 -15.62 -2.93 3.83
CA GLY A 134 -16.18 -3.06 5.16
C GLY A 134 -17.70 -3.10 5.12
N THR A 135 -18.37 -2.12 5.73
CA THR A 135 -19.83 -2.00 5.78
C THR A 135 -20.41 -1.04 4.73
N ALA A 136 -19.62 -0.60 3.74
CA ALA A 136 -20.01 0.43 2.78
C ALA A 136 -20.62 -0.16 1.48
N ASP A 137 -21.71 -0.92 1.60
CA ASP A 137 -22.34 -1.68 0.50
C ASP A 137 -22.71 -0.82 -0.73
N MET A 138 -23.25 0.38 -0.51
CA MET A 138 -23.62 1.28 -1.61
C MET A 138 -22.39 1.83 -2.33
N PHE A 139 -21.32 2.10 -1.60
CA PHE A 139 -20.07 2.54 -2.19
C PHE A 139 -19.42 1.41 -3.01
N GLU A 140 -19.50 0.16 -2.54
CA GLU A 140 -19.08 -1.02 -3.29
C GLU A 140 -19.91 -1.17 -4.56
N PHE A 141 -21.24 -1.11 -4.48
CA PHE A 141 -22.13 -1.23 -5.64
C PHE A 141 -21.76 -0.21 -6.72
N ASN A 142 -21.60 1.06 -6.35
CA ASN A 142 -21.22 2.11 -7.30
C ASN A 142 -19.81 1.90 -7.87
N SER A 143 -18.88 1.41 -7.07
CA SER A 143 -17.52 1.10 -7.51
C SER A 143 -17.50 0.02 -8.59
N ARG A 144 -18.30 -1.04 -8.42
CA ARG A 144 -18.42 -2.14 -9.40
C ARG A 144 -19.00 -1.69 -10.76
N HIS A 145 -19.78 -0.61 -10.78
CA HIS A 145 -20.39 -0.05 -11.99
C HIS A 145 -19.61 1.14 -12.57
N THR A 146 -18.56 1.59 -11.88
CA THR A 146 -17.74 2.72 -12.33
C THR A 146 -16.59 2.23 -13.19
N LYS A 147 -16.25 3.00 -14.23
CA LYS A 147 -15.04 2.82 -15.02
C LYS A 147 -14.25 4.12 -15.06
N PHE A 148 -12.94 4.00 -15.12
CA PHE A 148 -12.04 5.16 -15.12
C PHE A 148 -11.26 5.26 -16.43
N PRO A 149 -11.52 6.29 -17.25
CA PRO A 149 -10.64 6.65 -18.36
C PRO A 149 -9.25 7.06 -17.84
N ARG A 150 -8.23 6.86 -18.67
CA ARG A 150 -6.85 7.26 -18.32
C ARG A 150 -6.77 8.77 -18.03
N GLY A 151 -6.36 9.12 -16.83
CA GLY A 151 -6.25 10.49 -16.33
C GLY A 151 -7.46 10.99 -15.54
N PHE A 152 -8.50 10.19 -15.36
CA PHE A 152 -9.69 10.53 -14.58
C PHE A 152 -9.81 9.72 -13.31
N GLY A 153 -10.34 10.35 -12.25
CA GLY A 153 -10.41 9.75 -10.91
C GLY A 153 -9.04 9.43 -10.34
N LEU A 154 -8.98 8.84 -9.16
CA LEU A 154 -7.72 8.42 -8.55
C LEU A 154 -7.06 7.29 -9.37
N PRO A 155 -7.77 6.21 -9.75
CA PRO A 155 -7.16 5.12 -10.52
C PRO A 155 -6.62 5.59 -11.88
N GLY A 156 -7.42 6.30 -12.68
CA GLY A 156 -7.02 6.76 -14.01
C GLY A 156 -5.87 7.80 -13.97
N ARG A 157 -5.79 8.61 -12.93
CA ARG A 157 -4.68 9.56 -12.72
C ARG A 157 -3.39 8.85 -12.33
N ALA A 158 -3.44 7.86 -11.44
CA ALA A 158 -2.28 7.03 -11.10
C ALA A 158 -1.79 6.26 -12.34
N TRP A 159 -2.71 5.68 -13.11
CA TRP A 159 -2.39 5.06 -14.40
C TRP A 159 -1.68 6.01 -15.36
N LYS A 160 -2.22 7.23 -15.55
CA LYS A 160 -1.62 8.22 -16.47
C LYS A 160 -0.24 8.67 -16.00
N ALA A 161 -0.06 8.84 -14.70
CA ALA A 161 1.18 9.31 -14.11
C ALA A 161 2.28 8.21 -14.10
N GLY A 162 1.90 6.92 -14.08
CA GLY A 162 2.82 5.80 -13.89
C GLY A 162 3.56 5.86 -12.54
N MET A 163 2.97 6.53 -11.55
CA MET A 163 3.56 6.72 -10.23
C MET A 163 2.46 6.94 -9.18
N PRO A 164 2.76 6.67 -7.90
CA PRO A 164 1.79 6.84 -6.83
C PRO A 164 1.26 8.27 -6.72
N LEU A 165 0.00 8.37 -6.34
CA LEU A 165 -0.69 9.64 -6.11
C LEU A 165 -1.42 9.66 -4.78
N ILE A 166 -1.52 10.85 -4.16
CA ILE A 166 -2.37 11.13 -3.00
C ILE A 166 -3.40 12.18 -3.39
N ILE A 167 -4.66 11.96 -3.02
CA ILE A 167 -5.71 12.97 -2.99
C ILE A 167 -6.09 13.19 -1.54
N LYS A 168 -5.81 14.38 -1.00
CA LYS A 168 -6.03 14.72 0.42
C LYS A 168 -7.46 15.13 0.73
N ASP A 169 -8.18 15.60 -0.28
CA ASP A 169 -9.55 16.09 -0.16
C ASP A 169 -10.32 15.65 -1.39
N LEU A 170 -11.03 14.55 -1.26
CA LEU A 170 -11.84 13.97 -2.33
C LEU A 170 -13.07 14.84 -2.65
N HIS A 171 -13.58 15.62 -1.69
CA HIS A 171 -14.74 16.50 -1.90
C HIS A 171 -14.46 17.64 -2.87
N ASN A 172 -13.25 18.22 -2.77
CA ASN A 172 -12.81 19.29 -3.65
C ASN A 172 -12.13 18.80 -4.94
N ALA A 173 -11.89 17.49 -5.03
CA ALA A 173 -11.31 16.88 -6.22
C ALA A 173 -12.38 16.68 -7.30
N ARG A 174 -12.62 17.72 -8.13
CA ARG A 174 -13.59 17.70 -9.26
C ARG A 174 -13.48 16.48 -10.19
N SER A 175 -12.44 15.69 -10.05
CA SER A 175 -12.16 14.49 -10.83
C SER A 175 -12.46 13.19 -10.09
N PHE A 176 -12.98 13.22 -8.86
CA PHE A 176 -13.37 12.00 -8.14
C PHE A 176 -14.84 11.69 -8.41
N LEU A 177 -15.08 10.73 -9.30
CA LEU A 177 -16.42 10.44 -9.84
C LEU A 177 -17.44 9.94 -8.81
N ARG A 178 -16.97 9.42 -7.65
CA ARG A 178 -17.81 8.86 -6.58
C ARG A 178 -17.74 9.70 -5.32
N TRP A 179 -17.62 11.03 -5.45
CA TRP A 179 -17.41 11.92 -4.31
C TRP A 179 -18.63 12.00 -3.39
N GLU A 180 -19.85 11.89 -3.93
CA GLU A 180 -21.10 11.94 -3.17
C GLU A 180 -21.16 10.76 -2.21
N GLU A 181 -21.04 9.55 -2.71
CA GLU A 181 -21.10 8.32 -1.92
C GLU A 181 -19.90 8.21 -0.95
N ALA A 182 -18.72 8.61 -1.37
CA ALA A 182 -17.55 8.66 -0.50
C ALA A 182 -17.77 9.63 0.69
N SER A 183 -18.42 10.77 0.41
CA SER A 183 -18.75 11.77 1.43
C SER A 183 -19.75 11.26 2.44
N GLU A 184 -20.80 10.58 1.99
CA GLU A 184 -21.86 10.03 2.84
C GLU A 184 -21.28 9.07 3.90
N ILE A 185 -20.26 8.30 3.55
CA ILE A 185 -19.58 7.37 4.47
C ILE A 185 -18.34 7.97 5.14
N GLY A 186 -18.00 9.24 4.86
CA GLY A 186 -16.90 9.96 5.47
C GLY A 186 -15.51 9.73 4.85
N ILE A 187 -15.40 9.02 3.74
CA ILE A 187 -14.15 8.86 2.98
C ILE A 187 -13.79 10.21 2.33
N ASN A 188 -12.58 10.69 2.61
CA ASN A 188 -12.13 12.00 2.12
C ASN A 188 -10.67 12.03 1.65
N CYS A 189 -9.91 10.96 1.84
CA CYS A 189 -8.52 10.83 1.41
C CYS A 189 -8.34 9.55 0.61
N GLY A 190 -7.45 9.58 -0.39
CA GLY A 190 -7.14 8.39 -1.18
C GLY A 190 -5.70 8.38 -1.68
N VAL A 191 -5.15 7.16 -1.75
CA VAL A 191 -3.84 6.86 -2.31
C VAL A 191 -4.01 5.86 -3.43
N GLY A 192 -3.42 6.14 -4.61
CA GLY A 192 -3.39 5.23 -5.75
C GLY A 192 -1.96 4.79 -6.07
N ILE A 193 -1.73 3.50 -6.20
CA ILE A 193 -0.43 2.90 -6.49
C ILE A 193 -0.55 2.09 -7.79
N PRO A 194 0.11 2.51 -8.88
CA PRO A 194 0.07 1.78 -10.14
C PRO A 194 1.07 0.63 -10.14
N TYR A 195 0.69 -0.45 -10.82
CA TYR A 195 1.51 -1.60 -11.16
C TYR A 195 1.36 -1.88 -12.65
N THR A 196 2.47 -2.12 -13.35
CA THR A 196 2.45 -2.48 -14.76
C THR A 196 2.95 -3.91 -14.90
N THR A 197 2.17 -4.75 -15.61
CA THR A 197 2.52 -6.13 -15.90
C THR A 197 2.56 -6.35 -17.42
N PRO A 198 3.45 -7.22 -17.95
CA PRO A 198 3.42 -7.57 -19.37
C PRO A 198 2.11 -8.27 -19.76
N PRO A 199 1.60 -8.08 -20.99
CA PRO A 199 2.00 -7.11 -22.01
C PRO A 199 1.24 -5.77 -21.86
N ASP A 200 1.83 -4.79 -21.20
CA ASP A 200 1.29 -3.43 -21.03
C ASP A 200 -0.05 -3.30 -20.27
N GLN A 201 -0.41 -4.30 -19.47
CA GLN A 201 -1.57 -4.23 -18.60
C GLN A 201 -1.24 -3.36 -17.38
N THR A 202 -2.18 -2.51 -16.98
CA THR A 202 -2.02 -1.65 -15.82
C THR A 202 -3.01 -2.00 -14.73
N TRP A 203 -2.49 -2.19 -13.54
CA TRP A 203 -3.23 -2.37 -12.30
C TRP A 203 -3.06 -1.14 -11.44
N VAL A 204 -4.10 -0.72 -10.74
CA VAL A 204 -4.00 0.35 -9.75
C VAL A 204 -4.66 -0.12 -8.46
N MET A 205 -3.86 -0.20 -7.41
CA MET A 205 -4.36 -0.38 -6.06
C MET A 205 -4.73 0.98 -5.47
N THR A 206 -5.97 1.13 -4.99
CA THR A 206 -6.39 2.34 -4.28
C THR A 206 -6.72 2.03 -2.84
N PHE A 207 -6.27 2.91 -1.95
CA PHE A 207 -6.59 2.91 -0.53
C PHE A 207 -7.36 4.20 -0.23
N LEU A 208 -8.61 4.08 0.17
CA LEU A 208 -9.50 5.18 0.48
C LEU A 208 -9.83 5.14 1.97
N SER A 209 -9.80 6.27 2.65
CA SER A 209 -10.09 6.31 4.08
C SER A 209 -10.70 7.64 4.53
N ALA A 210 -11.34 7.59 5.69
CA ALA A 210 -11.76 8.77 6.43
C ALA A 210 -10.58 9.36 7.22
N GLN A 211 -10.59 10.67 7.48
CA GLN A 211 -9.59 11.32 8.34
C GLN A 211 -9.59 10.77 9.77
N ALA A 212 -10.74 10.32 10.26
CA ALA A 212 -10.87 9.73 11.59
C ALA A 212 -10.20 8.36 11.70
N THR A 213 -10.16 7.62 10.58
CA THR A 213 -9.57 6.28 10.48
C THR A 213 -8.65 6.20 9.27
N PRO A 214 -7.52 6.92 9.28
CA PRO A 214 -6.64 7.02 8.13
C PRO A 214 -5.98 5.66 7.83
N ILE A 215 -5.59 5.46 6.58
CA ILE A 215 -4.78 4.31 6.15
C ILE A 215 -3.47 4.28 6.92
N ALA A 216 -2.84 5.43 7.03
CA ALA A 216 -1.64 5.65 7.84
C ALA A 216 -1.71 7.04 8.49
N ARG A 217 -1.07 7.22 9.65
CA ARG A 217 -1.03 8.51 10.38
C ARG A 217 -0.24 9.57 9.62
N ARG A 218 0.70 9.14 8.79
CA ARG A 218 1.45 9.97 7.86
C ARG A 218 1.79 9.15 6.63
N PHE A 219 1.71 9.77 5.48
CA PHE A 219 1.98 9.17 4.19
C PHE A 219 2.88 10.09 3.37
N GLU A 220 3.93 9.55 2.74
CA GLU A 220 4.87 10.31 1.93
C GLU A 220 5.20 9.59 0.63
N ILE A 221 5.37 10.36 -0.44
CA ILE A 221 5.87 9.91 -1.74
C ILE A 221 7.18 10.64 -1.99
N TRP A 222 8.24 9.86 -2.17
CA TRP A 222 9.57 10.31 -2.52
C TRP A 222 9.93 9.84 -3.91
N VAL A 223 10.48 10.73 -4.74
CA VAL A 223 10.83 10.42 -6.12
C VAL A 223 12.29 10.73 -6.40
N PRO A 224 12.97 9.98 -7.29
CA PRO A 224 14.31 10.32 -7.71
C PRO A 224 14.31 11.71 -8.38
N ASN A 225 15.28 12.56 -8.03
CA ASN A 225 15.51 13.81 -8.73
C ASN A 225 15.96 13.55 -10.19
N PRO A 226 15.96 14.55 -11.08
CA PRO A 226 16.34 14.35 -12.49
C PRO A 226 17.71 13.71 -12.68
N ALA A 227 18.68 14.02 -11.81
CA ALA A 227 20.02 13.41 -11.82
C ALA A 227 20.04 11.99 -11.25
N ARG A 228 18.92 11.52 -10.65
CA ARG A 228 18.78 10.21 -9.96
C ARG A 228 19.84 9.96 -8.88
N ALA A 229 20.32 11.03 -8.28
CA ALA A 229 21.33 10.99 -7.22
C ALA A 229 20.72 11.00 -5.81
N GLU A 230 19.51 11.58 -5.68
CA GLU A 230 18.80 11.74 -4.42
C GLU A 230 17.29 11.59 -4.64
N LEU A 231 16.57 11.26 -3.56
CA LEU A 231 15.12 11.34 -3.53
C LEU A 231 14.70 12.71 -3.02
N VAL A 232 13.69 13.28 -3.67
CA VAL A 232 13.02 14.52 -3.27
C VAL A 232 11.57 14.22 -2.89
N PHE A 233 11.05 14.98 -1.96
CA PHE A 233 9.65 14.86 -1.54
C PHE A 233 8.73 15.32 -2.67
N GLN A 234 7.79 14.47 -3.06
CA GLN A 234 6.83 14.75 -4.12
C GLN A 234 5.46 15.15 -3.58
N ALA A 235 4.95 14.38 -2.63
CA ALA A 235 3.65 14.60 -2.02
C ALA A 235 3.57 13.85 -0.68
N GLY A 236 2.64 14.24 0.18
CA GLY A 236 2.39 13.53 1.42
C GLY A 236 1.25 14.16 2.20
N ASP A 237 0.76 13.43 3.19
CA ASP A 237 -0.22 13.88 4.16
C ASP A 237 0.17 13.45 5.57
N CYS A 238 -0.18 14.24 6.57
CA CYS A 238 0.12 13.95 7.96
C CYS A 238 -1.02 14.46 8.84
N SER A 239 -1.58 13.60 9.65
CA SER A 239 -2.67 13.94 10.59
C SER A 239 -2.28 15.01 11.63
N LYS A 240 -0.98 15.21 11.90
CA LYS A 240 -0.47 16.18 12.89
C LYS A 240 0.23 17.39 12.29
N ASN A 241 0.61 17.33 11.02
CA ASN A 241 1.33 18.42 10.36
C ASN A 241 0.91 18.49 8.89
N ALA A 242 0.09 19.46 8.57
CA ALA A 242 -0.53 19.57 7.25
C ALA A 242 0.42 20.01 6.13
N ASP A 243 1.54 20.70 6.45
CA ASP A 243 2.44 21.26 5.44
C ASP A 243 3.78 20.51 5.33
N LEU A 244 3.70 19.26 4.86
CA LEU A 244 4.90 18.47 4.58
C LEU A 244 5.73 19.05 3.43
N ALA A 245 5.11 19.76 2.47
CA ALA A 245 5.82 20.33 1.35
C ALA A 245 6.82 21.40 1.81
N SER A 246 6.40 22.33 2.66
CA SER A 246 7.30 23.32 3.27
C SER A 246 8.36 22.66 4.15
N LEU A 247 7.97 21.63 4.92
CA LEU A 247 8.89 20.93 5.81
C LEU A 247 10.04 20.26 5.06
N TYR A 248 9.77 19.75 3.85
CA TYR A 248 10.74 19.04 3.01
C TYR A 248 11.31 19.85 1.84
N ALA A 249 10.96 21.12 1.66
CA ALA A 249 11.27 21.92 0.46
C ALA A 249 12.76 21.91 0.04
N SER A 250 13.69 21.78 1.00
CA SER A 250 15.14 21.74 0.75
C SER A 250 15.79 20.44 1.25
N LYS A 251 15.00 19.40 1.48
CA LYS A 251 15.49 18.13 2.05
C LYS A 251 15.54 17.07 0.96
N THR A 252 16.57 16.27 0.99
CA THR A 252 16.77 15.13 0.10
C THR A 252 17.13 13.90 0.91
N ILE A 253 16.96 12.73 0.32
CA ILE A 253 17.36 11.45 0.90
C ILE A 253 18.33 10.77 -0.07
N ARG A 254 19.49 10.36 0.42
CA ARG A 254 20.49 9.65 -0.37
C ARG A 254 20.16 8.17 -0.47
N LYS A 255 20.66 7.55 -1.52
CA LYS A 255 20.58 6.09 -1.67
C LYS A 255 21.28 5.40 -0.49
N GLY A 256 20.54 4.51 0.21
CA GLY A 256 21.02 3.84 1.42
C GLY A 256 20.80 4.61 2.73
N GLU A 257 20.31 5.84 2.69
CA GLU A 257 20.08 6.66 3.88
C GLU A 257 18.73 6.30 4.54
N GLY A 258 18.80 5.79 5.76
CA GLY A 258 17.63 5.40 6.55
C GLY A 258 16.75 4.36 5.85
N SER A 259 15.51 4.22 6.32
CA SER A 259 14.57 3.22 5.78
C SER A 259 14.18 3.51 4.33
N ILE A 260 13.94 4.78 3.98
CA ILE A 260 13.50 5.19 2.63
C ILE A 260 14.63 5.03 1.62
N GLY A 261 15.83 5.55 1.91
CA GLY A 261 16.99 5.40 1.03
C GLY A 261 17.50 3.97 0.95
N GLY A 262 17.32 3.19 2.02
CA GLY A 262 17.60 1.74 2.07
C GLY A 262 16.70 0.96 1.08
N ALA A 263 15.41 1.21 1.09
CA ALA A 263 14.48 0.61 0.13
C ALA A 263 14.83 0.97 -1.33
N TRP A 264 15.27 2.20 -1.57
CA TRP A 264 15.82 2.58 -2.88
C TRP A 264 17.08 1.80 -3.25
N ALA A 265 17.99 1.62 -2.28
CA ALA A 265 19.27 0.95 -2.54
C ALA A 265 19.11 -0.53 -2.88
N THR A 266 18.17 -1.19 -2.21
CA THR A 266 17.95 -2.64 -2.31
C THR A 266 16.84 -3.02 -3.31
N GLY A 267 15.90 -2.10 -3.59
CA GLY A 267 14.67 -2.42 -4.30
C GLY A 267 13.69 -3.24 -3.47
N MET A 268 13.94 -3.41 -2.17
CA MET A 268 13.10 -4.20 -1.28
C MET A 268 12.22 -3.28 -0.42
N PRO A 269 10.96 -3.66 -0.17
CA PRO A 269 10.18 -3.04 0.88
C PRO A 269 10.83 -3.26 2.24
N ALA A 270 10.55 -2.37 3.18
CA ALA A 270 11.13 -2.43 4.53
C ALA A 270 10.09 -2.10 5.59
N ILE A 271 10.23 -2.73 6.74
CA ILE A 271 9.51 -2.42 7.96
C ILE A 271 10.55 -1.98 9.00
N ASN A 272 10.30 -0.85 9.66
CA ASN A 272 11.12 -0.41 10.79
C ASN A 272 10.21 -0.06 11.98
N GLU A 273 10.24 -0.91 12.99
CA GLU A 273 9.47 -0.76 14.23
C GLU A 273 10.04 0.32 15.16
N HIS A 274 11.28 0.75 14.93
CA HIS A 274 12.04 1.62 15.82
C HIS A 274 12.70 2.77 15.09
N LEU A 275 11.93 3.78 14.66
CA LEU A 275 12.50 4.97 14.00
C LEU A 275 13.56 5.72 14.82
N LYS A 276 13.70 5.39 16.11
CA LYS A 276 14.72 6.01 16.97
C LYS A 276 16.15 5.75 16.50
N VAL A 277 16.40 4.64 15.81
CA VAL A 277 17.71 4.26 15.29
C VAL A 277 17.94 4.74 13.84
N ASP A 278 16.89 5.27 13.19
CA ASP A 278 16.99 5.84 11.84
C ASP A 278 17.32 7.33 11.95
N GLU A 279 18.53 7.71 11.51
CA GLU A 279 19.05 9.09 11.59
C GLU A 279 18.67 9.94 10.37
N SER A 280 17.95 9.40 9.39
CA SER A 280 17.54 10.15 8.22
C SER A 280 16.65 11.33 8.58
N ILE A 281 16.67 12.36 7.74
CA ILE A 281 15.81 13.56 7.96
C ILE A 281 14.33 13.21 7.99
N ALA A 282 13.89 12.24 7.20
CA ALA A 282 12.50 11.79 7.20
C ALA A 282 12.12 11.17 8.55
N ALA A 283 12.95 10.31 9.10
CA ALA A 283 12.72 9.69 10.40
C ALA A 283 12.77 10.72 11.54
N GLN A 284 13.69 11.68 11.51
CA GLN A 284 13.74 12.76 12.51
C GLN A 284 12.46 13.58 12.54
N LEU A 285 11.97 14.01 11.37
CA LEU A 285 10.74 14.79 11.24
C LEU A 285 9.48 13.98 11.55
N ALA A 286 9.49 12.68 11.27
CA ALA A 286 8.40 11.78 11.66
C ALA A 286 8.33 11.62 13.19
N ARG A 287 9.48 11.41 13.85
CA ARG A 287 9.56 11.34 15.32
C ARG A 287 9.10 12.64 15.99
N ALA A 288 9.48 13.79 15.45
CA ALA A 288 9.01 15.10 15.94
C ALA A 288 7.48 15.21 15.87
N ALA A 289 6.84 14.56 14.90
CA ALA A 289 5.38 14.44 14.78
C ALA A 289 4.79 13.29 15.63
N GLY A 290 5.60 12.57 16.43
CA GLY A 290 5.19 11.47 17.29
C GLY A 290 4.94 10.15 16.56
N MET A 291 5.59 9.92 15.42
CA MET A 291 5.61 8.65 14.70
C MET A 291 6.82 7.82 15.14
N ASN A 292 6.64 6.52 15.33
CA ASN A 292 7.72 5.65 15.81
C ASN A 292 8.02 4.48 14.88
N GLN A 293 7.15 4.24 13.92
CA GLN A 293 7.17 3.08 13.03
C GLN A 293 6.96 3.52 11.59
N ILE A 294 7.59 2.82 10.65
CA ILE A 294 7.47 3.10 9.22
C ILE A 294 7.42 1.80 8.42
N VAL A 295 6.58 1.81 7.41
CA VAL A 295 6.54 0.83 6.32
C VAL A 295 6.96 1.54 5.04
N VAL A 296 7.88 0.96 4.31
CA VAL A 296 8.42 1.54 3.08
C VAL A 296 8.21 0.59 1.92
N LEU A 297 7.61 1.10 0.84
CA LEU A 297 7.33 0.34 -0.39
C LEU A 297 7.99 1.03 -1.59
N PRO A 298 9.03 0.44 -2.22
CA PRO A 298 9.55 0.94 -3.47
C PRO A 298 8.61 0.60 -4.63
N VAL A 299 8.32 1.55 -5.49
CA VAL A 299 7.58 1.37 -6.73
C VAL A 299 8.58 1.33 -7.88
N ILE A 300 8.71 0.16 -8.49
CA ILE A 300 9.70 -0.13 -9.52
C ILE A 300 8.96 -0.49 -10.80
N GLU A 301 9.35 0.11 -11.91
CA GLU A 301 8.87 -0.22 -13.23
C GLU A 301 10.05 -0.35 -14.20
N ASN A 302 10.10 -1.42 -14.98
CA ASN A 302 11.21 -1.70 -15.90
C ASN A 302 12.59 -1.64 -15.22
N ALA A 303 12.71 -2.24 -14.03
CA ALA A 303 13.90 -2.23 -13.18
C ALA A 303 14.36 -0.83 -12.73
N LEU A 304 13.55 0.22 -12.92
CA LEU A 304 13.83 1.59 -12.49
C LEU A 304 12.90 2.00 -11.35
N LEU A 305 13.48 2.55 -10.28
CA LEU A 305 12.69 3.15 -9.22
C LEU A 305 11.90 4.36 -9.76
N LYS A 306 10.59 4.36 -9.58
CA LYS A 306 9.69 5.47 -9.88
C LYS A 306 9.45 6.34 -8.64
N ALA A 307 9.20 5.68 -7.51
CA ALA A 307 8.96 6.34 -6.23
C ALA A 307 9.27 5.40 -5.07
N VAL A 308 9.39 5.96 -3.90
CA VAL A 308 9.35 5.25 -2.61
C VAL A 308 8.17 5.81 -1.83
N LEU A 309 7.28 4.93 -1.41
CA LEU A 309 6.17 5.22 -0.51
C LEU A 309 6.61 4.97 0.92
N ALA A 310 6.28 5.88 1.82
CA ALA A 310 6.51 5.73 3.25
C ALA A 310 5.20 5.91 4.01
N TRP A 311 4.79 4.90 4.76
CA TRP A 311 3.62 4.89 5.61
C TRP A 311 4.05 4.84 7.07
N TYR A 312 3.60 5.79 7.86
CA TYR A 312 3.85 5.84 9.31
C TYR A 312 2.55 5.47 10.03
N LEU A 313 2.58 4.37 10.74
CA LEU A 313 1.45 3.77 11.42
C LEU A 313 1.40 4.09 12.91
#